data_c7f471f18cc806d394977c83b2e14e8c
#
_entry.id   c7f471f18cc806d394977c83b2e14e8c
#
_cell.length_a   1.000
_cell.length_b   1.000
_cell.length_c   1.000
_cell.angle_alpha   90.00
_cell.angle_beta   90.00
_cell.angle_gamma   90.00
#
_symmetry.space_group_name_H-M   'P 1'
#
loop_
_entity.id
_entity.type
_entity.pdbx_description
1 polymer ?
#
loop_
_entity_poly.entity_id
_entity_poly.type
_entity_poly.pdbx_seq_one_letter_code
_entity_poly.pdbx_strand_id
1 'polypeptide(L)'
;GLRNRRGVNIIINDELGRVKRAQLPVSLIVLDVDHFKAYNDNYGHPAGDQVLQRIATVMLEMTNRSGEFAARMGGEEFAMFFPKMRLAAALEIAERVRVGVSDLRIPHEKSPTAEYVTVSIGVVSCVPDWDLEFDQILQAADDAMYESKVSGRNRVTAGELASNDSSDKTA
;
A
#
# COMPACT_ATOMS: atom_id res chain seq x y z
N GLY A 1 6.62 8.60 13.79
CA GLY A 1 5.23 8.18 13.54
C GLY A 1 4.90 8.27 12.06
N LEU A 2 3.89 7.55 11.61
CA LEU A 2 3.41 7.63 10.23
C LEU A 2 2.95 9.06 9.90
N ARG A 3 3.14 9.45 8.63
CA ARG A 3 2.64 10.72 8.10
C ARG A 3 1.13 10.66 7.89
N ASN A 4 0.46 11.82 7.95
CA ASN A 4 -0.96 11.91 7.60
C ASN A 4 -1.13 12.21 6.09
N ARG A 5 -2.32 11.93 5.54
CA ARG A 5 -2.66 12.07 4.11
C ARG A 5 -2.27 13.45 3.51
N ARG A 6 -2.46 14.55 4.24
CA ARG A 6 -2.17 15.90 3.73
C ARG A 6 -0.67 16.17 3.59
N GLY A 7 0.15 15.70 4.55
CA GLY A 7 1.62 15.83 4.46
C GLY A 7 2.26 14.90 3.44
N VAL A 8 1.59 13.78 3.15
CA VAL A 8 1.99 12.78 2.16
C VAL A 8 1.89 13.33 0.73
N ASN A 9 0.80 13.99 0.36
CA ASN A 9 0.58 14.48 -1.01
C ASN A 9 1.66 15.48 -1.47
N ILE A 10 2.14 16.35 -0.59
CA ILE A 10 3.20 17.31 -0.93
C ILE A 10 4.51 16.58 -1.26
N ILE A 11 4.88 15.62 -0.41
CA ILE A 11 6.14 14.87 -0.57
C ILE A 11 6.08 13.94 -1.78
N ILE A 12 4.93 13.29 -2.02
CA ILE A 12 4.73 12.43 -3.20
C ILE A 12 4.93 13.24 -4.48
N ASN A 13 4.31 14.40 -4.59
CA ASN A 13 4.42 15.22 -5.80
C ASN A 13 5.86 15.67 -6.05
N ASP A 14 6.60 16.03 -5.01
CA ASP A 14 8.00 16.39 -5.12
C ASP A 14 8.87 15.21 -5.57
N GLU A 15 8.71 14.03 -4.94
CA GLU A 15 9.46 12.83 -5.28
C GLU A 15 9.04 12.28 -6.67
N LEU A 16 7.74 12.31 -7.00
CA LEU A 16 7.24 11.93 -8.32
C LEU A 16 7.85 12.82 -9.41
N GLY A 17 7.91 14.14 -9.17
CA GLY A 17 8.59 15.07 -10.07
C GLY A 17 10.09 14.77 -10.25
N ARG A 18 10.77 14.30 -9.21
CA ARG A 18 12.18 13.87 -9.29
C ARG A 18 12.38 12.62 -10.11
N VAL A 19 11.56 11.58 -9.88
CA VAL A 19 11.66 10.31 -10.61
C VAL A 19 11.24 10.47 -12.08
N LYS A 20 10.25 11.32 -12.40
CA LYS A 20 9.87 11.69 -13.77
C LYS A 20 11.06 12.30 -14.53
N ARG A 21 11.70 13.32 -13.96
CA ARG A 21 12.89 13.95 -14.59
C ARG A 21 14.05 13.00 -14.80
N ALA A 22 14.24 12.07 -13.88
CA ALA A 22 15.32 11.10 -13.93
C ALA A 22 14.98 9.82 -14.71
N GLN A 23 13.74 9.67 -15.19
CA GLN A 23 13.20 8.46 -15.83
C GLN A 23 13.49 7.19 -15.01
N LEU A 24 13.24 7.30 -13.71
CA LEU A 24 13.47 6.22 -12.75
C LEU A 24 12.15 5.58 -12.33
N PRO A 25 12.14 4.29 -11.96
CA PRO A 25 10.93 3.62 -11.51
C PRO A 25 10.48 4.18 -10.16
N VAL A 26 9.18 4.09 -9.92
CA VAL A 26 8.55 4.32 -8.62
C VAL A 26 7.63 3.15 -8.31
N SER A 27 7.54 2.78 -7.05
CA SER A 27 6.58 1.78 -6.57
C SER A 27 5.70 2.34 -5.48
N LEU A 28 4.44 1.98 -5.53
CA LEU A 28 3.43 2.23 -4.51
C LEU A 28 2.91 0.90 -4.00
N ILE A 29 2.86 0.76 -2.69
CA ILE A 29 2.25 -0.36 -1.98
C ILE A 29 1.09 0.22 -1.19
N VAL A 30 -0.11 -0.30 -1.35
CA VAL A 30 -1.26 0.01 -0.51
C VAL A 30 -1.71 -1.24 0.22
N LEU A 31 -2.18 -1.10 1.43
CA LEU A 31 -2.67 -2.22 2.22
C LEU A 31 -3.87 -1.81 3.08
N ASP A 32 -4.69 -2.81 3.37
CA ASP A 32 -5.86 -2.69 4.24
C ASP A 32 -5.91 -3.88 5.20
N VAL A 33 -6.32 -3.61 6.43
CA VAL A 33 -6.39 -4.64 7.48
C VAL A 33 -7.64 -5.49 7.29
N ASP A 34 -7.44 -6.78 7.07
CA ASP A 34 -8.52 -7.72 6.80
C ASP A 34 -9.52 -7.81 7.96
N HIS A 35 -10.81 -7.64 7.64
CA HIS A 35 -11.91 -7.74 8.61
C HIS A 35 -11.79 -6.79 9.82
N PHE A 36 -11.17 -5.62 9.65
CA PHE A 36 -10.88 -4.71 10.76
C PHE A 36 -12.14 -4.20 11.49
N LYS A 37 -13.25 -4.01 10.76
CA LYS A 37 -14.52 -3.69 11.40
C LYS A 37 -14.96 -4.78 12.38
N ALA A 38 -14.90 -6.06 11.96
CA ALA A 38 -15.24 -7.19 12.83
C ALA A 38 -14.29 -7.29 14.04
N TYR A 39 -13.02 -6.91 13.86
CA TYR A 39 -12.06 -6.79 14.95
C TYR A 39 -12.51 -5.75 15.98
N ASN A 40 -12.81 -4.52 15.53
CA ASN A 40 -13.29 -3.43 16.39
C ASN A 40 -14.59 -3.78 17.09
N ASP A 41 -15.53 -4.41 16.39
CA ASP A 41 -16.83 -4.81 16.94
C ASP A 41 -16.64 -5.86 18.06
N ASN A 42 -15.61 -6.70 18.01
CA ASN A 42 -15.33 -7.75 18.99
C ASN A 42 -14.43 -7.29 20.15
N TYR A 43 -13.39 -6.48 19.87
CA TYR A 43 -12.36 -6.11 20.85
C TYR A 43 -12.37 -4.64 21.26
N GLY A 44 -13.18 -3.82 20.58
CA GLY A 44 -13.30 -2.37 20.80
C GLY A 44 -12.25 -1.53 20.04
N HIS A 45 -12.59 -0.26 19.81
CA HIS A 45 -11.72 0.67 19.07
C HIS A 45 -10.33 0.86 19.70
N PRO A 46 -10.14 0.91 21.03
CA PRO A 46 -8.81 1.03 21.61
C PRO A 46 -7.88 -0.14 21.25
N ALA A 47 -8.42 -1.37 21.17
CA ALA A 47 -7.66 -2.53 20.71
C ALA A 47 -7.32 -2.43 19.21
N GLY A 48 -8.26 -1.94 18.38
CA GLY A 48 -8.03 -1.67 16.98
C GLY A 48 -6.92 -0.64 16.76
N ASP A 49 -6.89 0.44 17.54
CA ASP A 49 -5.83 1.44 17.47
C ASP A 49 -4.44 0.85 17.78
N GLN A 50 -4.36 -0.08 18.74
CA GLN A 50 -3.11 -0.80 19.03
C GLN A 50 -2.67 -1.69 17.85
N VAL A 51 -3.62 -2.36 17.18
CA VAL A 51 -3.33 -3.14 15.96
C VAL A 51 -2.71 -2.23 14.90
N LEU A 52 -3.35 -1.10 14.61
CA LEU A 52 -2.86 -0.15 13.60
C LEU A 52 -1.48 0.41 13.94
N GLN A 53 -1.19 0.67 15.22
CA GLN A 53 0.15 1.10 15.67
C GLN A 53 1.22 0.02 15.45
N ARG A 54 0.90 -1.24 15.73
CA ARG A 54 1.83 -2.36 15.52
C ARG A 54 2.09 -2.60 14.02
N ILE A 55 1.06 -2.54 13.18
CA ILE A 55 1.22 -2.59 11.71
C ILE A 55 2.10 -1.43 11.23
N ALA A 56 1.85 -0.22 11.72
CA ALA A 56 2.67 0.94 11.40
C ALA A 56 4.15 0.73 11.72
N THR A 57 4.46 0.07 12.83
CA THR A 57 5.85 -0.26 13.21
C THR A 57 6.49 -1.21 12.20
N VAL A 58 5.78 -2.28 11.80
CA VAL A 58 6.25 -3.22 10.77
C VAL A 58 6.57 -2.49 9.45
N MET A 59 5.70 -1.57 9.03
CA MET A 59 5.90 -0.80 7.80
C MET A 59 7.09 0.16 7.89
N LEU A 60 7.27 0.83 9.03
CA LEU A 60 8.38 1.78 9.23
C LEU A 60 9.75 1.10 9.18
N GLU A 61 9.84 -0.15 9.62
CA GLU A 61 11.07 -0.94 9.52
C GLU A 61 11.49 -1.22 8.06
N MET A 62 10.57 -1.11 7.11
CA MET A 62 10.82 -1.32 5.67
C MET A 62 11.16 -0.02 4.92
N THR A 63 11.03 1.16 5.53
CA THR A 63 11.26 2.47 4.91
C THR A 63 12.53 3.10 5.47
N ASN A 64 13.68 2.78 4.87
CA ASN A 64 14.99 3.14 5.42
C ASN A 64 15.81 4.11 4.55
N ARG A 65 15.32 4.48 3.35
CA ARG A 65 16.06 5.34 2.43
C ARG A 65 15.39 6.70 2.27
N SER A 66 16.18 7.68 1.85
CA SER A 66 15.66 9.02 1.56
C SER A 66 14.60 8.98 0.46
N GLY A 67 13.47 9.63 0.71
CA GLY A 67 12.31 9.65 -0.18
C GLY A 67 11.33 8.50 0.01
N GLU A 68 11.73 7.42 0.71
CA GLU A 68 10.80 6.36 1.12
C GLU A 68 9.98 6.81 2.32
N PHE A 69 8.70 6.43 2.34
CA PHE A 69 7.86 6.69 3.50
C PHE A 69 6.69 5.71 3.58
N ALA A 70 6.16 5.59 4.78
CA ALA A 70 4.90 4.95 5.08
C ALA A 70 3.91 5.97 5.65
N ALA A 71 2.63 5.82 5.32
CA ALA A 71 1.57 6.69 5.75
C ALA A 71 0.29 5.92 6.04
N ARG A 72 -0.51 6.43 6.98
CA ARG A 72 -1.90 5.99 7.15
C ARG A 72 -2.79 6.89 6.29
N MET A 73 -3.51 6.29 5.34
CA MET A 73 -4.35 7.00 4.39
C MET A 73 -5.72 7.37 4.99
N GLY A 74 -6.23 6.51 5.87
CA GLY A 74 -7.47 6.71 6.62
C GLY A 74 -7.99 5.38 7.16
N GLY A 75 -8.75 5.39 8.25
CA GLY A 75 -9.30 4.16 8.81
C GLY A 75 -8.24 3.09 9.04
N GLU A 76 -8.37 1.97 8.37
CA GLU A 76 -7.46 0.81 8.37
C GLU A 76 -6.53 0.73 7.15
N GLU A 77 -6.51 1.77 6.32
CA GLU A 77 -5.74 1.81 5.07
C GLU A 77 -4.39 2.50 5.25
N PHE A 78 -3.35 1.92 4.67
CA PHE A 78 -1.99 2.43 4.68
C PHE A 78 -1.38 2.41 3.28
N ALA A 79 -0.37 3.25 3.07
CA ALA A 79 0.43 3.27 1.86
C ALA A 79 1.92 3.37 2.17
N MET A 80 2.74 2.80 1.29
CA MET A 80 4.20 2.95 1.29
C MET A 80 4.65 3.38 -0.10
N PHE A 81 5.49 4.39 -0.16
CA PHE A 81 6.01 4.95 -1.39
C PHE A 81 7.52 4.73 -1.49
N PHE A 82 7.97 4.25 -2.63
CA PHE A 82 9.36 3.90 -2.88
C PHE A 82 9.85 4.48 -4.20
N PRO A 83 10.54 5.64 -4.19
CA PRO A 83 11.20 6.14 -5.37
C PRO A 83 12.37 5.23 -5.76
N LYS A 84 12.64 5.13 -7.06
CA LYS A 84 13.74 4.33 -7.64
C LYS A 84 13.64 2.82 -7.37
N MET A 85 12.43 2.31 -7.11
CA MET A 85 12.20 0.90 -6.85
C MET A 85 11.39 0.26 -7.98
N ARG A 86 11.82 -0.93 -8.43
CA ARG A 86 11.13 -1.75 -9.43
C ARG A 86 10.17 -2.73 -8.78
N LEU A 87 9.21 -3.23 -9.55
CA LEU A 87 8.14 -4.11 -9.10
C LEU A 87 8.64 -5.32 -8.28
N ALA A 88 9.68 -6.01 -8.74
CA ALA A 88 10.18 -7.20 -8.04
C ALA A 88 10.60 -6.90 -6.59
N ALA A 89 11.36 -5.81 -6.38
CA ALA A 89 11.77 -5.39 -5.04
C ALA A 89 10.58 -4.90 -4.18
N ALA A 90 9.61 -4.23 -4.81
CA ALA A 90 8.40 -3.78 -4.12
C ALA A 90 7.53 -4.96 -3.66
N LEU A 91 7.42 -6.01 -4.48
CA LEU A 91 6.71 -7.24 -4.12
C LEU A 91 7.39 -7.97 -2.96
N GLU A 92 8.72 -8.01 -2.91
CA GLU A 92 9.47 -8.58 -1.77
C GLU A 92 9.18 -7.81 -0.47
N ILE A 93 9.16 -6.46 -0.54
CA ILE A 93 8.83 -5.62 0.62
C ILE A 93 7.37 -5.86 1.05
N ALA A 94 6.43 -5.87 0.10
CA ALA A 94 5.02 -6.12 0.39
C ALA A 94 4.81 -7.48 1.06
N GLU A 95 5.47 -8.53 0.58
CA GLU A 95 5.39 -9.85 1.19
C GLU A 95 6.01 -9.87 2.59
N ARG A 96 7.14 -9.18 2.81
CA ARG A 96 7.72 -9.03 4.15
C ARG A 96 6.79 -8.29 5.10
N VAL A 97 6.08 -7.25 4.64
CA VAL A 97 5.07 -6.56 5.44
C VAL A 97 3.92 -7.51 5.78
N ARG A 98 3.38 -8.24 4.79
CA ARG A 98 2.30 -9.21 5.01
C ARG A 98 2.68 -10.27 6.04
N VAL A 99 3.85 -10.88 5.89
CA VAL A 99 4.38 -11.87 6.83
C VAL A 99 4.62 -11.23 8.20
N GLY A 100 5.27 -10.06 8.26
CA GLY A 100 5.52 -9.35 9.51
C GLY A 100 4.26 -9.03 10.29
N VAL A 101 3.17 -8.65 9.61
CA VAL A 101 1.87 -8.45 10.26
C VAL A 101 1.30 -9.77 10.78
N SER A 102 1.34 -10.84 9.99
CA SER A 102 0.90 -12.17 10.40
C SER A 102 1.69 -12.71 11.60
N ASP A 103 2.99 -12.44 11.65
CA ASP A 103 3.90 -12.87 12.72
C ASP A 103 3.70 -12.10 14.04
N LEU A 104 2.99 -10.98 14.01
CA LEU A 104 2.53 -10.33 15.24
C LEU A 104 1.58 -11.20 16.04
N ARG A 105 0.95 -12.21 15.42
CA ARG A 105 0.01 -13.16 16.01
C ARG A 105 -1.05 -12.51 16.90
N ILE A 106 -1.56 -11.34 16.46
CA ILE A 106 -2.63 -10.65 17.16
C ILE A 106 -3.93 -11.45 16.95
N PRO A 107 -4.55 -12.01 17.99
CA PRO A 107 -5.74 -12.84 17.83
C PRO A 107 -6.88 -12.09 17.14
N HIS A 108 -7.59 -12.77 16.22
CA HIS A 108 -8.76 -12.23 15.53
C HIS A 108 -9.85 -13.30 15.40
N GLU A 109 -10.57 -13.57 16.49
CA GLU A 109 -11.55 -14.64 16.60
C GLU A 109 -12.72 -14.56 15.59
N LYS A 110 -13.03 -13.34 15.12
CA LYS A 110 -14.12 -13.11 14.16
C LYS A 110 -13.66 -13.05 12.71
N SER A 111 -12.37 -13.29 12.44
CA SER A 111 -11.88 -13.33 11.07
C SER A 111 -12.12 -14.71 10.45
N PRO A 112 -12.78 -14.76 9.26
CA PRO A 112 -12.89 -16.01 8.52
C PRO A 112 -11.61 -16.33 7.70
N THR A 113 -10.64 -15.42 7.66
CA THR A 113 -9.41 -15.58 6.86
C THR A 113 -8.30 -16.29 7.64
N ALA A 114 -8.10 -15.95 8.91
CA ALA A 114 -7.08 -16.53 9.78
C ALA A 114 -7.42 -16.27 11.25
N GLU A 115 -6.85 -17.04 12.17
CA GLU A 115 -7.04 -16.86 13.62
C GLU A 115 -6.37 -15.59 14.18
N TYR A 116 -5.65 -14.85 13.35
CA TYR A 116 -4.92 -13.63 13.68
C TYR A 116 -5.12 -12.55 12.63
N VAL A 117 -4.77 -11.32 12.97
CA VAL A 117 -4.85 -10.16 12.07
C VAL A 117 -3.98 -10.37 10.84
N THR A 118 -4.55 -10.13 9.67
CA THR A 118 -3.87 -10.17 8.36
C THR A 118 -4.13 -8.90 7.57
N VAL A 119 -3.41 -8.73 6.48
CA VAL A 119 -3.56 -7.61 5.55
C VAL A 119 -3.65 -8.07 4.11
N SER A 120 -4.44 -7.38 3.31
CA SER A 120 -4.49 -7.49 1.86
C SER A 120 -3.72 -6.33 1.24
N ILE A 121 -2.86 -6.62 0.27
CA ILE A 121 -1.89 -5.67 -0.26
C ILE A 121 -1.97 -5.61 -1.79
N GLY A 122 -1.96 -4.39 -2.33
CA GLY A 122 -1.78 -4.10 -3.75
C GLY A 122 -0.45 -3.40 -3.99
N VAL A 123 0.24 -3.75 -5.08
CA VAL A 123 1.54 -3.20 -5.45
C VAL A 123 1.52 -2.78 -6.91
N VAL A 124 1.94 -1.55 -7.18
CA VAL A 124 2.14 -1.04 -8.54
C VAL A 124 3.54 -0.47 -8.66
N SER A 125 4.17 -0.68 -9.81
CA SER A 125 5.44 -0.06 -10.15
C SER A 125 5.40 0.43 -11.60
N CYS A 126 5.92 1.64 -11.84
CA CYS A 126 6.03 2.22 -13.17
C CYS A 126 7.27 3.10 -13.29
N VAL A 127 7.66 3.41 -14.52
CA VAL A 127 8.50 4.57 -14.82
C VAL A 127 7.54 5.67 -15.28
N PRO A 128 7.28 6.69 -14.43
CA PRO A 128 6.23 7.66 -14.73
C PRO A 128 6.65 8.59 -15.86
N ASP A 129 5.78 8.78 -16.83
CA ASP A 129 5.87 9.89 -17.80
C ASP A 129 5.39 11.22 -17.18
N TRP A 130 5.46 12.30 -17.97
CA TRP A 130 5.10 13.62 -17.47
C TRP A 130 3.61 13.79 -17.16
N ASP A 131 2.75 13.05 -17.85
CA ASP A 131 1.29 13.17 -17.77
C ASP A 131 0.69 12.26 -16.68
N LEU A 132 1.47 11.29 -16.17
CA LEU A 132 1.02 10.37 -15.14
C LEU A 132 0.87 11.09 -13.80
N GLU A 133 -0.34 11.13 -13.27
CA GLU A 133 -0.63 11.71 -11.97
C GLU A 133 -0.58 10.65 -10.86
N PHE A 134 -0.29 11.08 -9.62
CA PHE A 134 -0.24 10.17 -8.47
C PHE A 134 -1.54 9.40 -8.26
N ASP A 135 -2.69 10.05 -8.48
CA ASP A 135 -4.00 9.42 -8.29
C ASP A 135 -4.22 8.22 -9.22
N GLN A 136 -3.61 8.20 -10.41
CA GLN A 136 -3.65 7.05 -11.32
C GLN A 136 -2.83 5.86 -10.79
N ILE A 137 -1.66 6.14 -10.20
CA ILE A 137 -0.83 5.12 -9.55
C ILE A 137 -1.56 4.56 -8.32
N LEU A 138 -2.17 5.45 -7.52
CA LEU A 138 -2.94 5.07 -6.34
C LEU A 138 -4.13 4.21 -6.71
N GLN A 139 -4.92 4.59 -7.73
CA GLN A 139 -6.06 3.82 -8.18
C GLN A 139 -5.66 2.40 -8.62
N ALA A 140 -4.59 2.27 -9.39
CA ALA A 140 -4.10 0.97 -9.84
C ALA A 140 -3.64 0.09 -8.65
N ALA A 141 -3.03 0.69 -7.62
CA ALA A 141 -2.65 -0.03 -6.42
C ALA A 141 -3.87 -0.43 -5.57
N ASP A 142 -4.89 0.43 -5.47
CA ASP A 142 -6.16 0.13 -4.80
C ASP A 142 -6.92 -1.01 -5.51
N ASP A 143 -6.95 -1.01 -6.84
CA ASP A 143 -7.56 -2.07 -7.64
C ASP A 143 -6.87 -3.42 -7.38
N ALA A 144 -5.53 -3.43 -7.32
CA ALA A 144 -4.76 -4.62 -6.98
C ALA A 144 -5.00 -5.08 -5.52
N MET A 145 -5.12 -4.16 -4.57
CA MET A 145 -5.48 -4.49 -3.19
C MET A 145 -6.90 -5.07 -3.11
N TYR A 146 -7.85 -4.52 -3.85
CA TYR A 146 -9.19 -5.08 -3.94
C TYR A 146 -9.18 -6.51 -4.49
N GLU A 147 -8.37 -6.77 -5.53
CA GLU A 147 -8.15 -8.13 -6.05
C GLU A 147 -7.61 -9.07 -4.98
N SER A 148 -6.67 -8.61 -4.14
CA SER A 148 -6.20 -9.36 -2.98
C SER A 148 -7.35 -9.72 -2.02
N LYS A 149 -8.27 -8.78 -1.76
CA LYS A 149 -9.42 -9.00 -0.88
C LYS A 149 -10.40 -10.03 -1.45
N VAL A 150 -10.74 -9.95 -2.74
CA VAL A 150 -11.72 -10.87 -3.36
C VAL A 150 -11.14 -12.25 -3.62
N SER A 151 -9.83 -12.35 -3.82
CA SER A 151 -9.12 -13.62 -4.02
C SER A 151 -8.83 -14.41 -2.73
N GLY A 152 -9.34 -13.97 -1.58
CA GLY A 152 -9.26 -14.71 -0.31
C GLY A 152 -8.44 -14.02 0.77
N ARG A 153 -8.02 -12.77 0.58
CA ARG A 153 -7.28 -11.95 1.56
C ARG A 153 -5.90 -12.50 1.92
N ASN A 154 -5.23 -11.86 2.87
CA ASN A 154 -3.90 -12.25 3.38
C ASN A 154 -2.91 -12.53 2.25
N ARG A 155 -2.80 -11.63 1.29
CA ARG A 155 -1.95 -11.78 0.09
C ARG A 155 -1.50 -10.47 -0.50
N VAL A 156 -0.55 -10.56 -1.41
CA VAL A 156 -0.05 -9.48 -2.25
C VAL A 156 -0.49 -9.70 -3.69
N THR A 157 -1.02 -8.68 -4.33
CA THR A 157 -1.35 -8.67 -5.76
C THR A 157 -0.61 -7.54 -6.44
N ALA A 158 0.02 -7.81 -7.58
CA ALA A 158 0.59 -6.81 -8.46
C ALA A 158 -0.51 -6.23 -9.37
N GLY A 159 -0.59 -4.90 -9.45
CA GLY A 159 -1.45 -4.18 -10.38
C GLY A 159 -0.65 -3.59 -11.54
N GLU A 160 -1.37 -3.21 -12.58
CA GLU A 160 -0.84 -2.51 -13.74
C GLU A 160 -1.56 -1.17 -13.91
N LEU A 161 -0.83 -0.15 -14.38
CA LEU A 161 -1.46 1.10 -14.80
C LEU A 161 -2.33 0.84 -16.02
N ALA A 162 -3.52 1.46 -16.06
CA ALA A 162 -4.31 1.48 -17.27
C ALA A 162 -3.47 2.11 -18.39
N SER A 163 -3.28 1.40 -19.50
CA SER A 163 -2.62 1.94 -20.69
C SER A 163 -3.44 3.12 -21.19
N ASN A 164 -2.83 4.31 -21.25
CA ASN A 164 -3.39 5.43 -22.01
C ASN A 164 -3.28 5.08 -23.50
N ASP A 165 -4.27 4.36 -24.00
CA ASP A 165 -4.42 4.13 -25.44
C ASP A 165 -4.95 5.42 -26.07
N SER A 166 -4.06 6.42 -26.21
CA SER A 166 -4.31 7.67 -26.95
C SER A 166 -3.84 7.51 -28.41
N SER A 167 -4.12 6.39 -29.01
CA SER A 167 -3.88 6.18 -30.44
C SER A 167 -5.14 5.63 -31.11
N ASP A 168 -6.15 6.46 -31.27
CA ASP A 168 -6.97 6.45 -32.49
C ASP A 168 -7.93 7.63 -32.54
N LYS A 169 -7.46 8.77 -33.05
CA LYS A 169 -8.31 9.77 -33.70
C LYS A 169 -7.49 10.49 -34.76
N THR A 170 -7.20 9.78 -35.84
CA THR A 170 -6.92 10.42 -37.14
C THR A 170 -7.67 9.63 -38.22
N ALA A 171 -8.82 10.10 -38.53
CA ALA A 171 -9.49 9.87 -39.80
C ALA A 171 -10.20 11.15 -40.19
#